data_f583d96c67a40e42538c41f10a7c9a87
#
_entry.id   f583d96c67a40e42538c41f10a7c9a87
#
_cell.length_a   1.000
_cell.length_b   1.000
_cell.length_c   1.000
_cell.angle_alpha   90.00
_cell.angle_beta   90.00
_cell.angle_gamma   90.00
#
_symmetry.space_group_name_H-M   'P 1'
#
loop_
_entity.id
_entity.type
_entity.pdbx_description
1 polymer ?
#
loop_
_entity_poly.entity_id
_entity_poly.type
_entity_poly.pdbx_seq_one_letter_code
_entity_poly.pdbx_strand_id
1 'polypeptide(L)'
;DKLDEFRAEMGGFIRPSFGPISAFGEHSAIVHYSSSPETNVELHEGTFLMTDTGAGFYEGSTDITRTYAFGEVSQIMKDHFTLVAISNLNLASPIFKKGCCGMNFDYLARNPFWDRGLDFNHGTGHGVGYLLNIHEGPAGFRYTYRAGESDAFQPGMVITDEPGIYIEGSHGVRL
;
A
#
# COMPACT_ATOMS: atom_id res chain seq x y z
N ASP A 1 -0.84 -15.11 14.23
CA ASP A 1 -0.63 -15.86 13.00
C ASP A 1 0.85 -16.24 12.83
N LYS A 2 1.22 -17.01 11.81
CA LYS A 2 2.59 -17.50 11.64
C LYS A 2 3.62 -16.38 11.40
N LEU A 3 3.19 -15.29 10.78
CA LEU A 3 4.04 -14.13 10.56
C LEU A 3 4.36 -13.42 11.89
N ASP A 4 3.38 -13.32 12.79
CA ASP A 4 3.59 -12.70 14.11
C ASP A 4 4.45 -13.58 15.03
N GLU A 5 4.38 -14.90 14.88
CA GLU A 5 5.33 -15.80 15.56
C GLU A 5 6.78 -15.50 15.13
N PHE A 6 7.04 -15.37 13.82
CA PHE A 6 8.36 -15.00 13.30
C PHE A 6 8.80 -13.60 13.74
N ARG A 7 7.88 -12.62 13.78
CA ARG A 7 8.17 -11.28 14.30
C ARG A 7 8.57 -11.32 15.76
N ALA A 8 7.88 -12.13 16.57
CA ALA A 8 8.18 -12.29 17.99
C ALA A 8 9.58 -12.90 18.24
N GLU A 9 10.05 -13.78 17.34
CA GLU A 9 11.40 -14.36 17.41
C GLU A 9 12.51 -13.33 17.18
N MET A 10 12.22 -12.21 16.51
CA MET A 10 13.20 -11.16 16.23
C MET A 10 13.58 -10.33 17.46
N GLY A 11 12.82 -10.40 18.56
CA GLY A 11 12.94 -9.53 19.71
C GLY A 11 12.41 -8.12 19.48
N GLY A 12 11.98 -7.46 20.55
CA GLY A 12 11.43 -6.10 20.46
C GLY A 12 10.04 -5.98 19.85
N PHE A 13 9.45 -7.06 19.36
CA PHE A 13 8.10 -7.07 18.81
C PHE A 13 7.07 -6.75 19.89
N ILE A 14 6.18 -5.81 19.60
CA ILE A 14 5.13 -5.36 20.52
C ILE A 14 3.77 -5.92 20.07
N ARG A 15 3.42 -5.68 18.79
CA ARG A 15 2.14 -6.07 18.18
C ARG A 15 2.16 -5.82 16.66
N PRO A 16 1.20 -6.34 15.89
CA PRO A 16 0.96 -5.82 14.54
C PRO A 16 0.73 -4.30 14.57
N SER A 17 1.26 -3.57 13.60
CA SER A 17 1.07 -2.11 13.49
C SER A 17 -0.36 -1.75 13.03
N PHE A 18 -1.02 -2.68 12.34
CA PHE A 18 -2.44 -2.63 11.94
C PHE A 18 -2.98 -4.06 11.71
N GLY A 19 -4.28 -4.17 11.50
CA GLY A 19 -4.91 -5.45 11.16
C GLY A 19 -4.43 -5.93 9.77
N PRO A 20 -3.85 -7.14 9.66
CA PRO A 20 -3.28 -7.61 8.41
C PRO A 20 -4.34 -7.79 7.32
N ILE A 21 -4.00 -7.45 6.09
CA ILE A 21 -4.76 -7.75 4.89
C ILE A 21 -4.09 -8.93 4.20
N SER A 22 -4.87 -9.98 3.93
CA SER A 22 -4.47 -11.12 3.11
C SER A 22 -5.62 -11.42 2.17
N ALA A 23 -5.53 -10.88 0.96
CA ALA A 23 -6.63 -10.81 0.00
C ALA A 23 -6.26 -11.57 -1.27
N PHE A 24 -6.99 -12.66 -1.55
CA PHE A 24 -6.76 -13.52 -2.69
C PHE A 24 -7.83 -13.32 -3.77
N GLY A 25 -7.41 -13.30 -5.04
CA GLY A 25 -8.30 -13.17 -6.17
C GLY A 25 -9.13 -11.86 -6.12
N GLU A 26 -10.43 -11.97 -6.25
CA GLU A 26 -11.36 -10.84 -6.23
C GLU A 26 -11.36 -10.06 -4.91
N HIS A 27 -11.03 -10.70 -3.79
CA HIS A 27 -10.93 -10.02 -2.50
C HIS A 27 -9.85 -8.94 -2.50
N SER A 28 -8.81 -9.06 -3.33
CA SER A 28 -7.77 -8.05 -3.47
C SER A 28 -8.26 -6.73 -4.09
N ALA A 29 -9.45 -6.73 -4.71
CA ALA A 29 -10.11 -5.51 -5.16
C ALA A 29 -10.77 -4.71 -4.03
N ILE A 30 -10.81 -5.25 -2.81
CA ILE A 30 -11.33 -4.56 -1.62
C ILE A 30 -10.15 -3.95 -0.86
N VAL A 31 -10.02 -2.62 -0.88
CA VAL A 31 -8.85 -1.87 -0.37
C VAL A 31 -8.48 -2.26 1.07
N HIS A 32 -9.49 -2.36 1.95
CA HIS A 32 -9.33 -2.75 3.35
C HIS A 32 -10.03 -4.09 3.62
N TYR A 33 -9.70 -5.10 2.81
CA TYR A 33 -10.24 -6.44 3.02
C TYR A 33 -9.87 -6.98 4.40
N SER A 34 -10.84 -7.59 5.06
CA SER A 34 -10.64 -8.33 6.30
C SER A 34 -11.14 -9.74 6.12
N SER A 35 -10.26 -10.72 6.26
CA SER A 35 -10.63 -12.14 6.13
C SER A 35 -11.46 -12.60 7.31
N SER A 36 -12.42 -13.49 7.02
CA SER A 36 -13.22 -14.20 8.02
C SER A 36 -13.32 -15.68 7.64
N PRO A 37 -13.76 -16.55 8.54
CA PRO A 37 -14.01 -17.96 8.19
C PRO A 37 -14.94 -18.14 6.98
N GLU A 38 -15.93 -17.25 6.84
CA GLU A 38 -16.93 -17.30 5.78
C GLU A 38 -16.38 -16.84 4.42
N THR A 39 -15.39 -15.95 4.43
CA THR A 39 -14.75 -15.39 3.21
C THR A 39 -13.42 -16.04 2.89
N ASN A 40 -12.98 -17.00 3.70
CA ASN A 40 -11.72 -17.71 3.46
C ASN A 40 -11.83 -18.57 2.20
N VAL A 41 -10.83 -18.49 1.34
CA VAL A 41 -10.76 -19.23 0.07
C VAL A 41 -9.44 -19.99 -0.04
N GLU A 42 -9.46 -21.11 -0.75
CA GLU A 42 -8.24 -21.84 -1.08
C GLU A 42 -7.45 -21.11 -2.17
N LEU A 43 -6.12 -21.11 -2.02
CA LEU A 43 -5.23 -20.54 -3.03
C LEU A 43 -5.17 -21.45 -4.26
N HIS A 44 -5.25 -20.86 -5.45
CA HIS A 44 -5.16 -21.55 -6.73
C HIS A 44 -4.37 -20.70 -7.75
N GLU A 45 -3.93 -21.32 -8.83
CA GLU A 45 -3.24 -20.61 -9.90
C GLU A 45 -4.17 -19.69 -10.70
N GLY A 46 -3.60 -18.73 -11.40
CA GLY A 46 -4.28 -17.83 -12.33
C GLY A 46 -4.70 -16.48 -11.73
N THR A 47 -4.31 -16.15 -10.50
CA THR A 47 -4.67 -14.89 -9.85
C THR A 47 -3.60 -14.38 -8.89
N PHE A 48 -3.91 -13.26 -8.22
CA PHE A 48 -3.02 -12.60 -7.25
C PHE A 48 -3.39 -12.91 -5.80
N LEU A 49 -2.36 -12.95 -4.95
CA LEU A 49 -2.48 -12.74 -3.51
C LEU A 49 -1.86 -11.40 -3.17
N MET A 50 -2.65 -10.47 -2.67
CA MET A 50 -2.19 -9.21 -2.11
C MET A 50 -2.12 -9.34 -0.59
N THR A 51 -0.95 -9.07 -0.02
CA THR A 51 -0.76 -9.01 1.43
C THR A 51 -0.33 -7.60 1.83
N ASP A 52 -0.95 -7.08 2.86
CA ASP A 52 -0.58 -5.81 3.47
C ASP A 52 -0.47 -6.02 4.98
N THR A 53 0.74 -5.89 5.48
CA THR A 53 1.04 -6.29 6.86
C THR A 53 2.11 -5.39 7.45
N GLY A 54 2.02 -5.17 8.74
CA GLY A 54 3.01 -4.40 9.45
C GLY A 54 3.21 -4.85 10.89
N ALA A 55 4.29 -4.41 11.47
CA ALA A 55 4.68 -4.75 12.84
C ALA A 55 5.15 -3.50 13.57
N GLY A 56 4.80 -3.40 14.85
CA GLY A 56 5.36 -2.44 15.79
C GLY A 56 6.41 -3.11 16.64
N PHE A 57 7.60 -2.52 16.63
CA PHE A 57 8.73 -2.88 17.49
C PHE A 57 9.11 -1.70 18.37
N TYR A 58 9.95 -1.91 19.39
CA TYR A 58 10.48 -0.81 20.20
C TYR A 58 11.29 0.19 19.36
N GLU A 59 11.90 -0.27 18.27
CA GLU A 59 12.73 0.54 17.37
C GLU A 59 11.94 1.31 16.32
N GLY A 60 10.70 0.90 16.04
CA GLY A 60 9.86 1.53 15.01
C GLY A 60 8.75 0.63 14.51
N SER A 61 8.00 1.12 13.54
CA SER A 61 6.90 0.39 12.89
C SER A 61 7.22 0.09 11.43
N THR A 62 6.61 -0.98 10.91
CA THR A 62 6.64 -1.32 9.48
C THR A 62 5.23 -1.34 8.90
N ASP A 63 5.17 -1.08 7.60
CA ASP A 63 3.96 -1.06 6.80
C ASP A 63 4.35 -1.49 5.38
N ILE A 64 3.96 -2.69 4.97
CA ILE A 64 4.47 -3.29 3.73
C ILE A 64 3.36 -4.03 2.99
N THR A 65 3.05 -3.56 1.78
CA THR A 65 2.21 -4.28 0.85
C THR A 65 3.04 -5.03 -0.19
N ARG A 66 2.61 -6.24 -0.55
CA ARG A 66 3.13 -7.01 -1.68
C ARG A 66 2.01 -7.76 -2.40
N THR A 67 2.10 -7.81 -3.72
CA THR A 67 1.20 -8.60 -4.57
C THR A 67 1.97 -9.72 -5.25
N TYR A 68 1.54 -10.95 -5.04
CA TYR A 68 2.17 -12.16 -5.56
C TYR A 68 1.28 -12.80 -6.62
N ALA A 69 1.88 -13.22 -7.74
CA ALA A 69 1.19 -14.02 -8.76
C ALA A 69 1.25 -15.52 -8.39
N PHE A 70 0.12 -16.18 -8.44
CA PHE A 70 0.03 -17.62 -8.32
C PHE A 70 -0.11 -18.24 -9.72
N GLY A 71 0.96 -18.90 -10.20
CA GLY A 71 1.03 -19.44 -11.54
C GLY A 71 0.98 -18.36 -12.64
N GLU A 72 0.52 -18.76 -13.83
CA GLU A 72 0.34 -17.84 -14.95
C GLU A 72 -0.93 -17.01 -14.78
N VAL A 73 -0.80 -15.70 -14.80
CA VAL A 73 -1.90 -14.73 -14.74
C VAL A 73 -2.20 -14.15 -16.12
N SER A 74 -3.39 -13.61 -16.32
CA SER A 74 -3.83 -13.02 -17.59
C SER A 74 -2.98 -11.79 -17.96
N GLN A 75 -2.95 -11.44 -19.26
CA GLN A 75 -2.19 -10.28 -19.72
C GLN A 75 -2.69 -8.98 -19.07
N ILE A 76 -4.00 -8.82 -18.89
CA ILE A 76 -4.56 -7.62 -18.25
C ILE A 76 -4.09 -7.48 -16.79
N MET A 77 -3.93 -8.59 -16.07
CA MET A 77 -3.39 -8.58 -14.71
C MET A 77 -1.91 -8.18 -14.70
N LYS A 78 -1.12 -8.67 -15.65
CA LYS A 78 0.29 -8.27 -15.85
C LYS A 78 0.40 -6.78 -16.17
N ASP A 79 -0.48 -6.28 -17.03
CA ASP A 79 -0.54 -4.86 -17.39
C ASP A 79 -0.90 -3.98 -16.18
N HIS A 80 -1.87 -4.40 -15.36
CA HIS A 80 -2.27 -3.70 -14.14
C HIS A 80 -1.15 -3.72 -13.09
N PHE A 81 -0.48 -4.85 -12.88
CA PHE A 81 0.67 -4.93 -12.00
C PHE A 81 1.80 -3.98 -12.44
N THR A 82 2.10 -3.99 -13.74
CA THR A 82 3.11 -3.09 -14.33
C THR A 82 2.72 -1.62 -14.16
N LEU A 83 1.44 -1.30 -14.31
CA LEU A 83 0.92 0.06 -14.14
C LEU A 83 1.13 0.57 -12.71
N VAL A 84 0.83 -0.27 -11.71
CA VAL A 84 1.07 0.05 -10.29
C VAL A 84 2.57 0.22 -10.03
N ALA A 85 3.41 -0.66 -10.57
CA ALA A 85 4.87 -0.53 -10.43
C ALA A 85 5.42 0.76 -11.05
N ILE A 86 4.92 1.15 -12.24
CA ILE A 86 5.28 2.44 -12.87
C ILE A 86 4.86 3.61 -11.98
N SER A 87 3.65 3.57 -11.44
CA SER A 87 3.11 4.59 -10.55
C SER A 87 3.98 4.77 -9.30
N ASN A 88 4.30 3.67 -8.62
CA ASN A 88 5.17 3.65 -7.44
C ASN A 88 6.57 4.22 -7.77
N LEU A 89 7.21 3.76 -8.83
CA LEU A 89 8.53 4.25 -9.24
C LEU A 89 8.50 5.73 -9.64
N ASN A 90 7.45 6.22 -10.28
CA ASN A 90 7.29 7.62 -10.62
C ASN A 90 7.22 8.50 -9.36
N LEU A 91 6.52 8.03 -8.33
CA LEU A 91 6.40 8.77 -7.07
C LEU A 91 7.70 8.71 -6.24
N ALA A 92 8.41 7.60 -6.26
CA ALA A 92 9.68 7.41 -5.55
C ALA A 92 10.87 8.18 -6.15
N SER A 93 10.79 8.60 -7.43
CA SER A 93 11.95 9.07 -8.20
C SER A 93 12.14 10.60 -8.27
N PRO A 94 11.18 11.49 -7.97
CA PRO A 94 11.32 12.90 -8.30
C PRO A 94 12.36 13.60 -7.43
N ILE A 95 13.15 14.46 -8.08
CA ILE A 95 13.93 15.49 -7.38
C ILE A 95 13.05 16.74 -7.31
N PHE A 96 12.92 17.30 -6.11
CA PHE A 96 11.98 18.39 -5.88
C PHE A 96 12.55 19.55 -5.05
N LYS A 97 11.88 20.67 -5.13
CA LYS A 97 12.24 21.88 -4.42
C LYS A 97 11.84 21.78 -2.94
N LYS A 98 12.69 22.26 -2.05
CA LYS A 98 12.35 22.44 -0.63
C LYS A 98 11.05 23.25 -0.49
N GLY A 99 10.16 22.79 0.38
CA GLY A 99 8.85 23.40 0.64
C GLY A 99 7.70 22.73 -0.12
N CYS A 100 7.98 21.76 -0.98
CA CYS A 100 6.94 20.92 -1.58
C CYS A 100 6.33 19.95 -0.57
N CYS A 101 5.06 19.65 -0.75
CA CYS A 101 4.30 18.66 0.02
C CYS A 101 3.76 17.56 -0.91
N GLY A 102 3.11 16.56 -0.36
CA GLY A 102 2.59 15.42 -1.11
C GLY A 102 1.64 15.78 -2.26
N MET A 103 0.86 16.85 -2.12
CA MET A 103 -0.02 17.35 -3.19
C MET A 103 0.73 17.73 -4.48
N ASN A 104 2.00 18.11 -4.37
CA ASN A 104 2.81 18.46 -5.53
C ASN A 104 3.27 17.23 -6.33
N PHE A 105 3.19 16.03 -5.75
CA PHE A 105 3.73 14.81 -6.31
C PHE A 105 2.68 13.74 -6.60
N ASP A 106 1.54 13.76 -5.92
CA ASP A 106 0.50 12.73 -6.01
C ASP A 106 0.07 12.46 -7.47
N TYR A 107 0.07 13.51 -8.31
CA TYR A 107 -0.16 13.40 -9.74
C TYR A 107 0.81 12.43 -10.44
N LEU A 108 2.06 12.33 -10.00
CA LEU A 108 3.05 11.42 -10.60
C LEU A 108 2.63 9.95 -10.46
N ALA A 109 1.99 9.63 -9.34
CA ALA A 109 1.44 8.30 -9.12
C ALA A 109 0.13 8.08 -9.88
N ARG A 110 -0.76 9.08 -9.94
CA ARG A 110 -2.10 8.91 -10.52
C ARG A 110 -2.12 9.03 -12.04
N ASN A 111 -1.23 9.83 -12.64
CA ASN A 111 -1.24 10.05 -14.08
C ASN A 111 -1.22 8.77 -14.92
N PRO A 112 -0.42 7.74 -14.61
CA PRO A 112 -0.45 6.48 -15.35
C PRO A 112 -1.83 5.80 -15.38
N PHE A 113 -2.61 5.95 -14.29
CA PHE A 113 -3.98 5.43 -14.20
C PHE A 113 -4.96 6.30 -14.97
N TRP A 114 -4.91 7.61 -14.79
CA TRP A 114 -5.82 8.56 -15.43
C TRP A 114 -5.71 8.52 -16.97
N ASP A 115 -4.50 8.33 -17.52
CA ASP A 115 -4.28 8.13 -18.95
C ASP A 115 -5.02 6.89 -19.51
N ARG A 116 -5.50 6.01 -18.63
CA ARG A 116 -6.23 4.77 -18.98
C ARG A 116 -7.68 4.77 -18.46
N GLY A 117 -8.16 5.91 -17.95
CA GLY A 117 -9.49 6.01 -17.36
C GLY A 117 -9.66 5.24 -16.04
N LEU A 118 -8.56 4.98 -15.34
CA LEU A 118 -8.51 4.28 -14.05
C LEU A 118 -8.14 5.26 -12.93
N ASP A 119 -8.43 4.90 -11.70
CA ASP A 119 -7.98 5.61 -10.48
C ASP A 119 -8.09 4.68 -9.27
N PHE A 120 -7.61 5.15 -8.12
CA PHE A 120 -7.81 4.55 -6.81
C PHE A 120 -8.31 5.59 -5.81
N ASN A 121 -9.19 5.17 -4.89
CA ASN A 121 -9.96 6.05 -4.00
C ASN A 121 -9.38 6.16 -2.57
N HIS A 122 -8.07 5.98 -2.41
CA HIS A 122 -7.37 6.18 -1.14
C HIS A 122 -6.21 7.15 -1.29
N GLY A 123 -5.59 7.56 -0.18
CA GLY A 123 -4.35 8.33 -0.22
C GLY A 123 -3.24 7.50 -0.84
N THR A 124 -2.36 8.12 -1.61
CA THR A 124 -1.25 7.42 -2.26
C THR A 124 -0.16 7.03 -1.27
N GLY A 125 -0.13 7.68 -0.11
CA GLY A 125 0.78 7.36 0.98
C GLY A 125 0.59 8.29 2.17
N HIS A 126 1.15 7.89 3.29
CA HIS A 126 1.02 8.57 4.58
C HIS A 126 2.31 8.49 5.39
N GLY A 127 2.46 9.36 6.38
CA GLY A 127 3.54 9.25 7.35
C GLY A 127 3.43 7.95 8.16
N VAL A 128 4.56 7.28 8.37
CA VAL A 128 4.63 6.04 9.14
C VAL A 128 4.72 6.39 10.63
N GLY A 129 3.66 6.06 11.36
CA GLY A 129 3.56 6.33 12.79
C GLY A 129 4.33 5.34 13.65
N TYR A 130 4.59 5.75 14.88
CA TYR A 130 5.23 4.94 15.89
C TYR A 130 4.25 4.59 17.01
N LEU A 131 4.16 3.36 17.37
CA LEU A 131 3.44 2.77 18.52
C LEU A 131 1.90 2.94 18.52
N LEU A 132 1.32 4.10 18.29
CA LEU A 132 -0.14 4.32 18.39
C LEU A 132 -0.87 4.00 17.08
N ASN A 133 -0.63 4.77 16.04
CA ASN A 133 -1.28 4.61 14.74
C ASN A 133 -0.23 4.50 13.65
N ILE A 134 -0.44 3.59 12.71
CA ILE A 134 0.43 3.48 11.54
C ILE A 134 0.30 4.70 10.63
N HIS A 135 -0.90 5.24 10.45
CA HIS A 135 -1.15 6.49 9.76
C HIS A 135 -0.84 7.67 10.70
N GLU A 136 0.22 8.39 10.44
CA GLU A 136 0.64 9.54 11.26
C GLU A 136 1.12 10.70 10.37
N GLY A 137 0.61 11.91 10.65
CA GLY A 137 1.08 13.13 10.00
C GLY A 137 2.55 13.46 10.35
N PRO A 138 3.04 14.63 9.93
CA PRO A 138 2.29 15.75 9.33
C PRO A 138 2.22 15.73 7.80
N ALA A 139 2.83 14.78 7.13
CA ALA A 139 2.93 14.72 5.68
C ALA A 139 2.42 13.38 5.12
N GLY A 140 1.95 13.39 3.87
CA GLY A 140 1.49 12.23 3.14
C GLY A 140 1.28 12.57 1.66
N PHE A 141 1.08 11.56 0.81
CA PHE A 141 0.79 11.74 -0.61
C PHE A 141 -0.73 11.72 -0.84
N ARG A 142 -1.30 12.87 -1.24
CA ARG A 142 -2.71 13.02 -1.59
C ARG A 142 -2.88 14.09 -2.66
N TYR A 143 -3.79 13.91 -3.60
CA TYR A 143 -4.07 14.94 -4.63
C TYR A 143 -4.89 16.14 -4.10
N THR A 144 -5.52 16.01 -2.92
CA THR A 144 -6.27 17.10 -2.26
C THR A 144 -5.70 17.40 -0.90
N TYR A 145 -5.90 18.64 -0.44
CA TYR A 145 -5.50 19.07 0.89
C TYR A 145 -6.20 18.26 1.98
N ARG A 146 -5.44 17.83 2.96
CA ARG A 146 -5.95 17.24 4.21
C ARG A 146 -5.20 17.80 5.40
N ALA A 147 -5.94 18.37 6.34
CA ALA A 147 -5.36 18.91 7.57
C ALA A 147 -4.59 17.81 8.34
N GLY A 148 -3.37 18.14 8.79
CA GLY A 148 -2.49 17.22 9.51
C GLY A 148 -1.71 16.22 8.62
N GLU A 149 -1.88 16.27 7.29
CA GLU A 149 -1.17 15.39 6.33
C GLU A 149 -0.60 16.17 5.12
N SER A 150 -0.63 17.50 5.15
CA SER A 150 -0.26 18.33 3.99
C SER A 150 0.92 19.25 4.25
N ASP A 151 1.72 18.96 5.26
CA ASP A 151 2.93 19.71 5.54
C ASP A 151 4.02 19.46 4.49
N ALA A 152 4.92 20.42 4.34
CA ALA A 152 6.06 20.29 3.45
C ALA A 152 7.02 19.21 3.94
N PHE A 153 7.50 18.40 3.00
CA PHE A 153 8.46 17.33 3.30
C PHE A 153 9.76 17.87 3.90
N GLN A 154 10.25 17.16 4.91
CA GLN A 154 11.51 17.44 5.57
C GLN A 154 12.42 16.18 5.51
N PRO A 155 13.75 16.38 5.46
CA PRO A 155 14.68 15.26 5.58
C PRO A 155 14.44 14.44 6.86
N GLY A 156 14.42 13.13 6.73
CA GLY A 156 14.18 12.19 7.84
C GLY A 156 12.72 11.75 8.01
N MET A 157 11.77 12.35 7.29
CA MET A 157 10.40 11.82 7.24
C MET A 157 10.35 10.45 6.55
N VAL A 158 9.60 9.54 7.13
CA VAL A 158 9.30 8.22 6.55
C VAL A 158 7.85 8.23 6.11
N ILE A 159 7.61 7.97 4.84
CA ILE A 159 6.28 8.08 4.21
C ILE A 159 6.08 6.86 3.32
N THR A 160 4.90 6.25 3.36
CA THR A 160 4.55 5.15 2.47
C THR A 160 4.34 5.63 1.04
N ASP A 161 4.54 4.74 0.08
CA ASP A 161 4.28 4.93 -1.35
C ASP A 161 3.50 3.70 -1.83
N GLU A 162 2.18 3.80 -1.90
CA GLU A 162 1.27 2.67 -2.02
C GLU A 162 0.14 2.86 -3.05
N PRO A 163 0.44 3.28 -4.29
CA PRO A 163 -0.56 3.32 -5.33
C PRO A 163 -1.13 1.93 -5.58
N GLY A 164 -2.39 1.87 -6.00
CA GLY A 164 -3.07 0.60 -6.23
C GLY A 164 -4.05 0.64 -7.39
N ILE A 165 -4.49 -0.53 -7.81
CA ILE A 165 -5.58 -0.72 -8.75
C ILE A 165 -6.52 -1.79 -8.21
N TYR A 166 -7.82 -1.57 -8.36
CA TYR A 166 -8.85 -2.42 -7.76
C TYR A 166 -9.97 -2.62 -8.78
N ILE A 167 -10.04 -3.84 -9.34
CA ILE A 167 -11.01 -4.23 -10.37
C ILE A 167 -12.04 -5.13 -9.72
N GLU A 168 -13.19 -4.57 -9.40
CA GLU A 168 -14.29 -5.26 -8.73
C GLU A 168 -14.63 -6.59 -9.41
N GLY A 169 -14.79 -7.65 -8.61
CA GLY A 169 -15.09 -9.00 -9.06
C GLY A 169 -13.93 -9.69 -9.82
N SER A 170 -12.71 -9.13 -9.77
CA SER A 170 -11.56 -9.69 -10.48
C SER A 170 -10.31 -9.71 -9.61
N HIS A 171 -9.61 -8.60 -9.49
CA HIS A 171 -8.33 -8.54 -8.78
C HIS A 171 -7.96 -7.13 -8.32
N GLY A 172 -7.05 -7.05 -7.37
CA GLY A 172 -6.38 -5.81 -6.97
C GLY A 172 -4.87 -6.00 -6.95
N VAL A 173 -4.17 -4.88 -7.10
CA VAL A 173 -2.71 -4.78 -6.98
C VAL A 173 -2.37 -3.56 -6.14
N ARG A 174 -1.54 -3.73 -5.14
CA ARG A 174 -0.84 -2.66 -4.41
C ARG A 174 0.59 -3.13 -4.13
N LEU A 175 1.57 -2.22 -4.20
CA LEU A 175 3.00 -2.53 -4.03
C LEU A 175 3.61 -1.62 -2.97
#